data_0ceeb623e473d28ab21870f9780114c9
#
_entry.id   0ceeb623e473d28ab21870f9780114c9
#
_cell.length_a   1.000
_cell.length_b   1.000
_cell.length_c   1.000
_cell.angle_alpha   90.00
_cell.angle_beta   90.00
_cell.angle_gamma   90.00
#
_symmetry.space_group_name_H-M   'P 1'
#
loop_
_entity.id
_entity.type
_entity.pdbx_description
1 polymer ?
#
loop_
_entity_poly.entity_id
_entity_poly.type
_entity_poly.pdbx_seq_one_letter_code
_entity_poly.pdbx_strand_id
1 'polypeptide(L)'
;MQYNKKSVEDIDVSGKKVIARCDFNVPQDENGNITDDKRIRASLETINYLLDHNAAVILCSHLGRPKGEVNMKYSLAPVAKRLSELLGKEVKLAKDVVGEDAKKLAAEVKPGEVVLLENVRFEKGETKNDAALAKAMADMADIYVNDAFGTAHRAHASTAGIADYLPAVCGFLIKKEISIMGKALSDPARPFVAILGGAKVSDKIGVIENLIDKCDTIIIGGGMAYTFSKAQGGEIGTSLCEEDKIELALGLLKKAADKGVKLLLPVDTVCADHFGADAAPVVYEAGKIPADMMGMDIGPKTVELFSEAVKDAGTVVWNGPMGVFEFDTFAVGTKAVAKAIAESKAVSIIGGGDSAAAVEKLGFADKMTHISTGGGASLEFLEGKALPGVVAADDK
;
A
#
# COMPACT_ATOMS: atom_id res chain seq x y z
N MET A 1 -5.98 14.15 6.11
CA MET A 1 -5.70 14.05 7.57
C MET A 1 -4.19 14.09 7.77
N GLN A 2 -3.72 14.86 8.71
CA GLN A 2 -2.30 14.94 9.06
C GLN A 2 -2.10 14.37 10.46
N TYR A 3 -1.20 13.40 10.59
CA TYR A 3 -0.87 12.78 11.87
C TYR A 3 0.33 13.46 12.52
N ASN A 4 0.27 13.69 13.82
CA ASN A 4 1.38 14.17 14.64
C ASN A 4 1.70 13.13 15.72
N LYS A 5 2.23 11.99 15.29
CA LYS A 5 2.47 10.82 16.13
C LYS A 5 3.90 10.73 16.62
N LYS A 6 4.08 10.23 17.84
CA LYS A 6 5.40 9.85 18.35
C LYS A 6 5.99 8.72 17.51
N SER A 7 7.29 8.76 17.33
CA SER A 7 8.06 7.66 16.74
C SER A 7 9.02 7.06 17.76
N VAL A 8 9.76 6.04 17.35
CA VAL A 8 10.79 5.41 18.18
C VAL A 8 11.84 6.39 18.72
N GLU A 9 12.04 7.51 18.02
CA GLU A 9 12.97 8.57 18.45
C GLU A 9 12.44 9.42 19.60
N ASP A 10 11.13 9.39 19.85
CA ASP A 10 10.44 10.21 20.82
C ASP A 10 10.24 9.51 22.18
N ILE A 11 10.79 8.33 22.36
CA ILE A 11 10.68 7.53 23.59
C ILE A 11 12.02 6.87 23.92
N ASP A 12 12.34 6.76 25.20
CA ASP A 12 13.53 6.02 25.65
C ASP A 12 13.27 4.52 25.66
N VAL A 13 13.96 3.80 24.80
CA VAL A 13 13.86 2.33 24.65
C VAL A 13 14.99 1.57 25.37
N SER A 14 15.97 2.29 25.91
CA SER A 14 17.16 1.67 26.52
C SER A 14 16.80 0.83 27.75
N GLY A 15 17.23 -0.42 27.73
CA GLY A 15 16.95 -1.40 28.79
C GLY A 15 15.49 -1.88 28.81
N LYS A 16 14.69 -1.50 27.82
CA LYS A 16 13.25 -1.85 27.73
C LYS A 16 13.03 -3.06 26.82
N LYS A 17 11.96 -3.79 27.10
CA LYS A 17 11.41 -4.80 26.18
C LYS A 17 10.44 -4.11 25.27
N VAL A 18 10.70 -4.17 23.96
CA VAL A 18 9.90 -3.53 22.93
C VAL A 18 9.25 -4.59 22.08
N ILE A 19 7.91 -4.61 22.05
CA ILE A 19 7.17 -5.42 21.08
C ILE A 19 6.92 -4.58 19.84
N ALA A 20 7.46 -5.01 18.70
CA ALA A 20 7.36 -4.31 17.43
C ALA A 20 6.54 -5.13 16.43
N ARG A 21 5.44 -4.54 15.97
CA ARG A 21 4.60 -5.11 14.92
C ARG A 21 5.17 -4.73 13.55
N CYS A 22 5.67 -5.73 12.85
CA CYS A 22 6.22 -5.60 11.49
C CYS A 22 5.27 -6.22 10.46
N ASP A 23 5.55 -5.98 9.20
CA ASP A 23 4.89 -6.65 8.08
C ASP A 23 5.89 -7.60 7.40
N PHE A 24 5.82 -8.87 7.78
CA PHE A 24 6.61 -9.97 7.23
C PHE A 24 5.78 -10.88 6.34
N ASN A 25 4.65 -10.39 5.83
CA ASN A 25 3.80 -11.13 4.90
C ASN A 25 4.43 -11.17 3.52
N VAL A 26 5.50 -11.94 3.39
CA VAL A 26 6.31 -12.08 2.18
C VAL A 26 5.76 -13.19 1.28
N PRO A 27 5.92 -13.07 -0.04
CA PRO A 27 5.57 -14.15 -0.95
C PRO A 27 6.55 -15.31 -0.82
N GLN A 28 6.02 -16.53 -0.99
CA GLN A 28 6.77 -17.76 -0.91
C GLN A 28 6.46 -18.64 -2.12
N ASP A 29 7.42 -19.49 -2.51
CA ASP A 29 7.22 -20.54 -3.49
C ASP A 29 6.45 -21.74 -2.91
N GLU A 30 6.24 -22.77 -3.72
CA GLU A 30 5.55 -24.01 -3.31
C GLU A 30 6.25 -24.74 -2.18
N ASN A 31 7.57 -24.55 -2.03
CA ASN A 31 8.38 -25.16 -1.00
C ASN A 31 8.53 -24.30 0.28
N GLY A 32 7.85 -23.16 0.32
CA GLY A 32 7.92 -22.25 1.46
C GLY A 32 9.14 -21.33 1.46
N ASN A 33 9.90 -21.27 0.38
CA ASN A 33 11.03 -20.35 0.25
C ASN A 33 10.54 -18.93 -0.05
N ILE A 34 11.14 -17.94 0.60
CA ILE A 34 10.83 -16.53 0.37
C ILE A 34 11.33 -16.13 -1.02
N THR A 35 10.41 -15.65 -1.87
CA THR A 35 10.72 -15.21 -3.24
C THR A 35 11.00 -13.71 -3.34
N ASP A 36 10.56 -12.92 -2.35
CA ASP A 36 10.82 -11.49 -2.26
C ASP A 36 10.88 -11.09 -0.77
N ASP A 37 12.00 -10.53 -0.33
CA ASP A 37 12.24 -10.15 1.06
C ASP A 37 12.14 -8.64 1.33
N LYS A 38 11.58 -7.86 0.39
CA LYS A 38 11.52 -6.40 0.51
C LYS A 38 10.84 -5.93 1.79
N ARG A 39 9.75 -6.58 2.19
CA ARG A 39 9.04 -6.22 3.44
C ARG A 39 9.88 -6.46 4.68
N ILE A 40 10.67 -7.52 4.69
CA ILE A 40 11.61 -7.80 5.79
C ILE A 40 12.68 -6.70 5.82
N ARG A 41 13.26 -6.37 4.67
CA ARG A 41 14.28 -5.32 4.56
C ARG A 41 13.74 -3.95 4.95
N ALA A 42 12.50 -3.65 4.62
CA ALA A 42 11.85 -2.38 4.98
C ALA A 42 11.71 -2.16 6.50
N SER A 43 11.69 -3.24 7.29
CA SER A 43 11.60 -3.14 8.75
C SER A 43 12.97 -3.07 9.45
N LEU A 44 14.07 -3.26 8.72
CA LEU A 44 15.42 -3.32 9.32
C LEU A 44 15.85 -1.99 9.96
N GLU A 45 15.47 -0.86 9.40
CA GLU A 45 15.82 0.45 9.98
C GLU A 45 15.30 0.57 11.42
N THR A 46 14.03 0.23 11.63
CA THR A 46 13.41 0.25 12.96
C THR A 46 14.03 -0.80 13.89
N ILE A 47 14.21 -2.02 13.40
CA ILE A 47 14.79 -3.10 14.21
C ILE A 47 16.22 -2.75 14.64
N ASN A 48 17.06 -2.31 13.71
CA ASN A 48 18.44 -1.92 14.02
C ASN A 48 18.51 -0.72 14.96
N TYR A 49 17.62 0.27 14.79
CA TYR A 49 17.53 1.39 15.73
C TYR A 49 17.28 0.92 17.15
N LEU A 50 16.32 0.02 17.34
CA LEU A 50 15.99 -0.53 18.67
C LEU A 50 17.17 -1.29 19.27
N LEU A 51 17.85 -2.10 18.47
CA LEU A 51 19.03 -2.85 18.91
C LEU A 51 20.19 -1.93 19.26
N ASP A 52 20.46 -0.92 18.44
CA ASP A 52 21.52 0.06 18.65
C ASP A 52 21.27 0.95 19.88
N HIS A 53 20.01 1.09 20.28
CA HIS A 53 19.59 1.85 21.47
C HIS A 53 19.33 0.96 22.69
N ASN A 54 19.95 -0.22 22.73
CA ASN A 54 19.95 -1.12 23.89
C ASN A 54 18.54 -1.63 24.29
N ALA A 55 17.65 -1.85 23.32
CA ALA A 55 16.37 -2.49 23.56
C ALA A 55 16.45 -4.01 23.43
N ALA A 56 15.62 -4.72 24.19
CA ALA A 56 15.31 -6.12 23.97
C ALA A 56 14.10 -6.20 23.02
N VAL A 57 14.23 -6.85 21.86
CA VAL A 57 13.26 -6.76 20.78
C VAL A 57 12.43 -8.02 20.64
N ILE A 58 11.11 -7.87 20.71
CA ILE A 58 10.13 -8.90 20.45
C ILE A 58 9.37 -8.50 19.18
N LEU A 59 9.55 -9.26 18.10
CA LEU A 59 8.89 -8.99 16.83
C LEU A 59 7.63 -9.83 16.70
N CYS A 60 6.60 -9.26 16.07
CA CYS A 60 5.40 -9.98 15.70
C CYS A 60 4.91 -9.58 14.30
N SER A 61 4.31 -10.50 13.60
CA SER A 61 3.74 -10.30 12.27
C SER A 61 2.73 -11.39 11.93
N HIS A 62 1.95 -11.13 10.90
CA HIS A 62 1.16 -12.15 10.22
C HIS A 62 1.89 -12.65 8.97
N LEU A 63 1.46 -13.79 8.48
CA LEU A 63 1.84 -14.37 7.19
C LEU A 63 0.63 -15.12 6.62
N GLY A 64 0.17 -14.73 5.44
CA GLY A 64 -0.98 -15.36 4.80
C GLY A 64 -2.28 -15.27 5.59
N ARG A 65 -3.16 -16.24 5.39
CA ARG A 65 -4.49 -16.30 5.99
C ARG A 65 -4.80 -17.66 6.62
N PRO A 66 -4.19 -17.99 7.76
CA PRO A 66 -4.44 -19.27 8.44
C PRO A 66 -5.78 -19.35 9.17
N LYS A 67 -6.56 -18.26 9.20
CA LYS A 67 -7.93 -18.21 9.74
C LYS A 67 -8.08 -18.56 11.23
N GLY A 68 -7.10 -18.18 12.03
CA GLY A 68 -7.15 -18.38 13.49
C GLY A 68 -6.81 -19.82 13.93
N GLU A 69 -6.11 -20.56 13.07
CA GLU A 69 -5.66 -21.92 13.35
C GLU A 69 -4.17 -22.05 13.09
N VAL A 70 -3.51 -22.91 13.85
CA VAL A 70 -2.12 -23.26 13.62
C VAL A 70 -2.00 -24.06 12.32
N ASN A 71 -1.32 -23.48 11.35
CA ASN A 71 -1.03 -24.13 10.07
C ASN A 71 0.43 -23.82 9.70
N MET A 72 1.29 -24.81 9.78
CA MET A 72 2.73 -24.64 9.62
C MET A 72 3.16 -24.18 8.22
N LYS A 73 2.28 -24.27 7.23
CA LYS A 73 2.46 -23.63 5.92
C LYS A 73 2.66 -22.11 6.06
N TYR A 74 2.05 -21.52 7.08
CA TYR A 74 2.10 -20.08 7.37
C TYR A 74 3.00 -19.74 8.57
N SER A 75 3.89 -20.68 8.96
CA SER A 75 4.88 -20.40 10.00
C SER A 75 5.83 -19.29 9.59
N LEU A 76 6.26 -18.48 10.57
CA LEU A 76 7.28 -17.46 10.38
C LEU A 76 8.70 -18.01 10.44
N ALA A 77 8.89 -19.32 10.47
CA ALA A 77 10.23 -19.93 10.50
C ALA A 77 11.16 -19.47 9.36
N PRO A 78 10.70 -19.38 8.08
CA PRO A 78 11.52 -18.84 7.00
C PRO A 78 11.88 -17.36 7.21
N VAL A 79 10.98 -16.58 7.82
CA VAL A 79 11.23 -15.17 8.14
C VAL A 79 12.28 -15.04 9.23
N ALA A 80 12.22 -15.86 10.30
CA ALA A 80 13.21 -15.88 11.37
C ALA A 80 14.60 -16.18 10.83
N LYS A 81 14.71 -17.15 9.94
CA LYS A 81 15.97 -17.52 9.25
C LYS A 81 16.51 -16.33 8.44
N ARG A 82 15.66 -15.70 7.63
CA ARG A 82 16.07 -14.57 6.79
C ARG A 82 16.47 -13.34 7.61
N LEU A 83 15.73 -13.04 8.66
CA LEU A 83 16.08 -11.97 9.61
C LEU A 83 17.42 -12.21 10.27
N SER A 84 17.70 -13.46 10.70
CA SER A 84 18.99 -13.81 11.29
C SER A 84 20.15 -13.54 10.34
N GLU A 85 20.00 -13.87 9.07
CA GLU A 85 20.98 -13.58 8.02
C GLU A 85 21.19 -12.08 7.84
N LEU A 86 20.10 -11.30 7.75
CA LEU A 86 20.14 -9.87 7.49
C LEU A 86 20.66 -9.06 8.69
N LEU A 87 20.35 -9.50 9.91
CA LEU A 87 20.80 -8.83 11.14
C LEU A 87 22.21 -9.28 11.58
N GLY A 88 22.70 -10.40 11.04
CA GLY A 88 23.98 -10.99 11.47
C GLY A 88 23.97 -11.48 12.91
N LYS A 89 22.81 -11.84 13.44
CA LYS A 89 22.61 -12.41 14.78
C LYS A 89 21.41 -13.35 14.80
N GLU A 90 21.38 -14.25 15.79
CA GLU A 90 20.27 -15.18 15.95
C GLU A 90 18.97 -14.45 16.25
N VAL A 91 17.91 -14.76 15.51
CA VAL A 91 16.52 -14.43 15.81
C VAL A 91 15.84 -15.71 16.29
N LYS A 92 15.48 -15.76 17.56
CA LYS A 92 14.79 -16.92 18.13
C LYS A 92 13.32 -16.88 17.78
N LEU A 93 12.82 -17.95 17.15
CA LEU A 93 11.39 -18.10 16.86
C LEU A 93 10.69 -18.79 18.02
N ALA A 94 9.67 -18.14 18.58
CA ALA A 94 8.76 -18.77 19.53
C ALA A 94 7.87 -19.82 18.84
N LYS A 95 7.47 -20.84 19.56
CA LYS A 95 6.57 -21.89 19.04
C LYS A 95 5.11 -21.48 19.00
N ASP A 96 4.77 -20.38 19.63
CA ASP A 96 3.43 -19.85 19.78
C ASP A 96 3.43 -18.31 19.79
N VAL A 97 2.25 -17.71 19.95
CA VAL A 97 2.10 -16.25 19.98
C VAL A 97 2.08 -15.71 21.41
N VAL A 98 1.26 -16.29 22.28
CA VAL A 98 1.09 -15.89 23.69
C VAL A 98 1.07 -17.08 24.64
N GLY A 99 1.58 -18.21 24.20
CA GLY A 99 1.67 -19.43 24.99
C GLY A 99 2.92 -19.46 25.86
N GLU A 100 3.22 -20.63 26.42
CA GLU A 100 4.34 -20.81 27.35
C GLU A 100 5.70 -20.48 26.73
N ASP A 101 5.92 -20.89 25.48
CA ASP A 101 7.21 -20.67 24.81
C ASP A 101 7.45 -19.18 24.51
N ALA A 102 6.44 -18.49 23.98
CA ALA A 102 6.52 -17.03 23.72
C ALA A 102 6.77 -16.26 25.03
N LYS A 103 6.05 -16.57 26.08
CA LYS A 103 6.22 -15.93 27.39
C LYS A 103 7.60 -16.16 27.97
N LYS A 104 8.11 -17.38 27.83
CA LYS A 104 9.46 -17.73 28.29
C LYS A 104 10.53 -16.95 27.53
N LEU A 105 10.49 -16.96 26.20
CA LEU A 105 11.45 -16.23 25.39
C LEU A 105 11.38 -14.72 25.62
N ALA A 106 10.18 -14.17 25.76
CA ALA A 106 9.99 -12.75 26.08
C ALA A 106 10.53 -12.38 27.46
N ALA A 107 10.39 -13.27 28.45
CA ALA A 107 10.94 -13.06 29.78
C ALA A 107 12.47 -13.08 29.80
N GLU A 108 13.09 -13.92 28.97
CA GLU A 108 14.54 -14.15 28.93
C GLU A 108 15.29 -13.21 27.97
N VAL A 109 14.61 -12.57 27.00
CA VAL A 109 15.25 -11.71 26.01
C VAL A 109 15.95 -10.52 26.65
N LYS A 110 17.21 -10.30 26.27
CA LYS A 110 18.06 -9.22 26.80
C LYS A 110 18.24 -8.11 25.76
N PRO A 111 18.61 -6.88 26.21
CA PRO A 111 19.01 -5.82 25.29
C PRO A 111 20.02 -6.31 24.23
N GLY A 112 19.75 -5.99 22.96
CA GLY A 112 20.55 -6.45 21.83
C GLY A 112 20.14 -7.79 21.23
N GLU A 113 19.22 -8.50 21.88
CA GLU A 113 18.68 -9.78 21.39
C GLU A 113 17.31 -9.60 20.74
N VAL A 114 16.94 -10.54 19.86
CA VAL A 114 15.70 -10.52 19.07
C VAL A 114 14.97 -11.85 19.22
N VAL A 115 13.68 -11.76 19.52
CA VAL A 115 12.73 -12.88 19.50
C VAL A 115 11.64 -12.55 18.47
N LEU A 116 11.24 -13.53 17.67
CA LEU A 116 10.08 -13.44 16.78
C LEU A 116 8.99 -14.37 17.31
N LEU A 117 7.80 -13.83 17.53
CA LEU A 117 6.62 -14.62 17.87
C LEU A 117 6.15 -15.39 16.63
N GLU A 118 5.43 -16.49 16.83
CA GLU A 118 4.81 -17.19 15.71
C GLU A 118 3.67 -16.34 15.12
N ASN A 119 3.20 -16.70 13.92
CA ASN A 119 2.20 -15.96 13.15
C ASN A 119 0.99 -15.56 14.01
N VAL A 120 0.78 -14.25 14.18
CA VAL A 120 -0.29 -13.73 15.04
C VAL A 120 -1.69 -14.16 14.57
N ARG A 121 -1.86 -14.49 13.29
CA ARG A 121 -3.12 -14.99 12.74
C ARG A 121 -3.37 -16.48 13.03
N PHE A 122 -2.48 -17.16 13.73
CA PHE A 122 -2.78 -18.44 14.34
C PHE A 122 -3.76 -18.29 15.52
N GLU A 123 -3.86 -17.09 16.07
CA GLU A 123 -4.80 -16.76 17.15
C GLU A 123 -6.13 -16.26 16.57
N LYS A 124 -7.24 -16.84 17.04
CA LYS A 124 -8.61 -16.47 16.60
C LYS A 124 -8.95 -15.02 16.90
N GLY A 125 -8.38 -14.47 17.96
CA GLY A 125 -8.65 -13.11 18.41
C GLY A 125 -7.92 -12.02 17.64
N GLU A 126 -6.93 -12.34 16.81
CA GLU A 126 -6.10 -11.33 16.13
C GLU A 126 -6.94 -10.40 15.25
N THR A 127 -7.68 -10.98 14.28
CA THR A 127 -8.48 -10.18 13.34
C THR A 127 -9.72 -9.55 13.96
N LYS A 128 -10.11 -10.00 15.14
CA LYS A 128 -11.24 -9.49 15.90
C LYS A 128 -10.86 -8.39 16.88
N ASN A 129 -9.57 -8.06 16.94
CA ASN A 129 -9.03 -7.14 17.94
C ASN A 129 -9.41 -7.54 19.38
N ASP A 130 -9.25 -8.83 19.68
CA ASP A 130 -9.61 -9.37 20.99
C ASP A 130 -8.76 -8.76 22.11
N ALA A 131 -9.42 -8.20 23.12
CA ALA A 131 -8.75 -7.49 24.21
C ALA A 131 -7.84 -8.41 25.04
N ALA A 132 -8.25 -9.66 25.29
CA ALA A 132 -7.43 -10.61 26.04
C ALA A 132 -6.15 -11.00 25.31
N LEU A 133 -6.22 -11.18 24.00
CA LEU A 133 -5.04 -11.43 23.15
C LEU A 133 -4.10 -10.22 23.14
N ALA A 134 -4.64 -9.03 22.91
CA ALA A 134 -3.86 -7.79 22.91
C ALA A 134 -3.16 -7.57 24.26
N LYS A 135 -3.86 -7.79 25.37
CA LYS A 135 -3.28 -7.70 26.71
C LYS A 135 -2.19 -8.74 26.94
N ALA A 136 -2.41 -9.98 26.54
CA ALA A 136 -1.40 -11.05 26.67
C ALA A 136 -0.11 -10.71 25.89
N MET A 137 -0.23 -10.11 24.73
CA MET A 137 0.93 -9.63 23.95
C MET A 137 1.60 -8.44 24.65
N ALA A 138 0.82 -7.48 25.14
CA ALA A 138 1.31 -6.31 25.85
C ALA A 138 2.04 -6.68 27.15
N ASP A 139 1.57 -7.69 27.86
CA ASP A 139 2.18 -8.14 29.13
C ASP A 139 3.62 -8.67 28.93
N MET A 140 4.05 -8.97 27.71
CA MET A 140 5.41 -9.42 27.41
C MET A 140 6.41 -8.27 27.23
N ALA A 141 5.96 -7.02 27.19
CA ALA A 141 6.81 -5.88 26.85
C ALA A 141 6.50 -4.63 27.67
N ASP A 142 7.36 -3.61 27.53
CA ASP A 142 7.24 -2.30 28.17
C ASP A 142 6.74 -1.24 27.20
N ILE A 143 7.03 -1.38 25.92
CA ILE A 143 6.73 -0.42 24.84
C ILE A 143 6.24 -1.17 23.64
N TYR A 144 5.26 -0.58 22.95
CA TYR A 144 4.76 -1.06 21.66
C TYR A 144 5.19 -0.15 20.51
N VAL A 145 5.73 -0.75 19.46
CA VAL A 145 6.08 -0.08 18.21
C VAL A 145 5.25 -0.68 17.08
N ASN A 146 4.53 0.15 16.33
CA ASN A 146 3.89 -0.27 15.08
C ASN A 146 4.71 0.21 13.89
N ASP A 147 5.21 -0.74 13.11
CA ASP A 147 5.96 -0.48 11.87
C ASP A 147 5.34 -1.15 10.65
N ALA A 148 4.12 -1.65 10.78
CA ALA A 148 3.39 -2.38 9.76
C ALA A 148 2.36 -1.48 9.07
N PHE A 149 2.80 -0.61 8.15
CA PHE A 149 1.91 0.28 7.44
C PHE A 149 0.88 -0.47 6.59
N GLY A 150 1.28 -1.58 5.95
CA GLY A 150 0.40 -2.39 5.10
C GLY A 150 -0.85 -2.93 5.80
N THR A 151 -0.83 -3.05 7.12
CA THR A 151 -1.96 -3.52 7.94
C THR A 151 -2.55 -2.43 8.82
N ALA A 152 -2.06 -1.20 8.74
CA ALA A 152 -2.47 -0.10 9.60
C ALA A 152 -3.93 0.33 9.42
N HIS A 153 -4.56 -0.01 8.30
CA HIS A 153 -5.97 0.25 8.01
C HIS A 153 -6.92 -0.71 8.74
N ARG A 154 -6.40 -1.73 9.42
CA ARG A 154 -7.19 -2.74 10.14
C ARG A 154 -6.95 -2.66 11.64
N ALA A 155 -8.03 -2.60 12.41
CA ALA A 155 -7.98 -2.66 13.87
C ALA A 155 -7.88 -4.13 14.32
N HIS A 156 -6.68 -4.70 14.27
CA HIS A 156 -6.37 -6.03 14.79
C HIS A 156 -5.70 -5.95 16.17
N ALA A 157 -5.64 -7.06 16.90
CA ALA A 157 -5.01 -7.07 18.22
C ALA A 157 -3.56 -6.60 18.17
N SER A 158 -2.77 -7.08 17.20
CA SER A 158 -1.35 -6.72 17.07
C SER A 158 -1.09 -5.36 16.40
N THR A 159 -2.07 -4.79 15.70
CA THR A 159 -1.91 -3.51 14.99
C THR A 159 -2.49 -2.32 15.74
N ALA A 160 -3.46 -2.54 16.60
CA ALA A 160 -4.14 -1.49 17.36
C ALA A 160 -4.34 -1.85 18.83
N GLY A 161 -4.79 -3.06 19.14
CA GLY A 161 -5.20 -3.44 20.49
C GLY A 161 -4.10 -3.36 21.53
N ILE A 162 -2.85 -3.69 21.20
CA ILE A 162 -1.71 -3.64 22.12
C ILE A 162 -1.52 -2.20 22.67
N ALA A 163 -1.81 -1.20 21.86
CA ALA A 163 -1.65 0.21 22.23
C ALA A 163 -2.56 0.65 23.39
N ASP A 164 -3.62 -0.10 23.67
CA ASP A 164 -4.49 0.18 24.85
C ASP A 164 -3.80 -0.11 26.18
N TYR A 165 -2.71 -0.86 26.18
CA TYR A 165 -2.05 -1.38 27.38
C TYR A 165 -0.60 -0.92 27.54
N LEU A 166 0.02 -0.34 26.53
CA LEU A 166 1.41 0.09 26.52
C LEU A 166 1.56 1.48 25.92
N PRO A 167 2.61 2.24 26.29
CA PRO A 167 3.05 3.36 25.48
C PRO A 167 3.30 2.89 24.05
N ALA A 168 2.73 3.60 23.06
CA ALA A 168 2.71 3.17 21.67
C ALA A 168 3.31 4.25 20.76
N VAL A 169 4.27 3.87 19.94
CA VAL A 169 4.93 4.77 19.01
C VAL A 169 5.01 4.13 17.61
N CYS A 170 5.23 4.96 16.59
CA CYS A 170 5.43 4.48 15.23
C CYS A 170 6.91 4.12 14.99
N GLY A 171 7.14 3.07 14.23
CA GLY A 171 8.45 2.82 13.63
C GLY A 171 8.75 3.77 12.48
N PHE A 172 9.96 3.71 11.94
CA PHE A 172 10.40 4.60 10.86
C PHE A 172 9.61 4.41 9.57
N LEU A 173 9.17 3.18 9.27
CA LEU A 173 8.38 2.91 8.07
C LEU A 173 7.04 3.65 8.11
N ILE A 174 6.28 3.51 9.19
CA ILE A 174 5.02 4.26 9.36
C ILE A 174 5.27 5.77 9.41
N LYS A 175 6.30 6.21 10.15
CA LYS A 175 6.65 7.64 10.22
C LYS A 175 6.87 8.23 8.83
N LYS A 176 7.63 7.55 7.98
CA LYS A 176 7.89 7.97 6.60
C LYS A 176 6.60 8.03 5.77
N GLU A 177 5.80 6.97 5.82
CA GLU A 177 4.54 6.88 5.07
C GLU A 177 3.57 8.01 5.43
N ILE A 178 3.29 8.22 6.72
CA ILE A 178 2.35 9.25 7.16
C ILE A 178 2.89 10.67 6.95
N SER A 179 4.21 10.88 7.03
CA SER A 179 4.83 12.18 6.77
C SER A 179 4.70 12.58 5.30
N ILE A 180 5.08 11.68 4.39
CA ILE A 180 5.09 11.98 2.95
C ILE A 180 3.68 12.10 2.40
N MET A 181 2.80 11.12 2.67
CA MET A 181 1.43 11.15 2.19
C MET A 181 0.60 12.23 2.89
N GLY A 182 0.81 12.43 4.18
CA GLY A 182 0.15 13.47 4.94
C GLY A 182 0.44 14.86 4.41
N LYS A 183 1.70 15.17 4.10
CA LYS A 183 2.10 16.43 3.47
C LYS A 183 1.48 16.59 2.08
N ALA A 184 1.51 15.54 1.27
CA ALA A 184 0.92 15.58 -0.07
C ALA A 184 -0.58 15.90 -0.06
N LEU A 185 -1.31 15.42 0.95
CA LEU A 185 -2.75 15.65 1.06
C LEU A 185 -3.12 16.96 1.76
N SER A 186 -2.28 17.47 2.66
CA SER A 186 -2.57 18.67 3.46
C SER A 186 -1.94 19.95 2.91
N ASP A 187 -0.73 19.86 2.36
CA ASP A 187 0.04 21.01 1.85
C ASP A 187 0.91 20.57 0.65
N PRO A 188 0.26 20.15 -0.46
CA PRO A 188 1.01 19.70 -1.63
C PRO A 188 1.71 20.86 -2.34
N ALA A 189 2.90 20.60 -2.87
CA ALA A 189 3.48 21.45 -3.89
C ALA A 189 2.59 21.39 -5.14
N ARG A 190 2.15 22.54 -5.64
CA ARG A 190 1.23 22.63 -6.77
C ARG A 190 1.96 22.86 -8.10
N PRO A 191 1.39 22.45 -9.24
CA PRO A 191 0.12 21.72 -9.38
C PRO A 191 0.12 20.32 -8.76
N PHE A 192 -0.98 19.97 -8.12
CA PHE A 192 -1.17 18.62 -7.56
C PHE A 192 -1.97 17.76 -8.54
N VAL A 193 -1.34 16.73 -9.06
CA VAL A 193 -1.92 15.80 -10.04
C VAL A 193 -2.10 14.43 -9.41
N ALA A 194 -3.32 13.92 -9.44
CA ALA A 194 -3.61 12.53 -9.06
C ALA A 194 -3.84 11.70 -10.31
N ILE A 195 -3.23 10.52 -10.36
CA ILE A 195 -3.39 9.55 -11.44
C ILE A 195 -4.02 8.30 -10.85
N LEU A 196 -5.22 7.99 -11.30
CA LEU A 196 -6.01 6.86 -10.79
C LEU A 196 -6.31 5.90 -11.94
N GLY A 197 -5.97 4.65 -11.74
CA GLY A 197 -6.23 3.57 -12.67
C GLY A 197 -6.83 2.36 -11.97
N GLY A 198 -6.83 1.25 -12.68
CA GLY A 198 -7.43 0.00 -12.20
C GLY A 198 -8.72 -0.35 -12.91
N ALA A 199 -9.33 -1.48 -12.54
CA ALA A 199 -10.45 -2.05 -13.28
C ALA A 199 -11.80 -1.41 -12.95
N LYS A 200 -12.00 -0.94 -11.71
CA LYS A 200 -13.32 -0.59 -11.18
C LYS A 200 -13.38 0.81 -10.59
N VAL A 201 -14.40 1.59 -10.98
CA VAL A 201 -14.74 2.87 -10.35
C VAL A 201 -15.09 2.68 -8.87
N SER A 202 -15.83 1.60 -8.54
CA SER A 202 -16.26 1.29 -7.17
C SER A 202 -15.10 1.20 -6.18
N ASP A 203 -13.93 0.76 -6.64
CA ASP A 203 -12.73 0.66 -5.79
C ASP A 203 -12.06 2.02 -5.53
N LYS A 204 -12.40 3.05 -6.31
CA LYS A 204 -11.73 4.36 -6.31
C LYS A 204 -12.64 5.53 -5.95
N ILE A 205 -13.92 5.29 -5.69
CA ILE A 205 -14.89 6.37 -5.40
C ILE A 205 -14.42 7.26 -4.27
N GLY A 206 -14.07 6.68 -3.15
CA GLY A 206 -13.64 7.42 -1.96
C GLY A 206 -12.35 8.22 -2.21
N VAL A 207 -11.44 7.68 -3.00
CA VAL A 207 -10.21 8.38 -3.41
C VAL A 207 -10.54 9.57 -4.29
N ILE A 208 -11.36 9.38 -5.33
CA ILE A 208 -11.75 10.44 -6.26
C ILE A 208 -12.46 11.57 -5.49
N GLU A 209 -13.43 11.24 -4.65
CA GLU A 209 -14.17 12.22 -3.85
C GLU A 209 -13.28 13.04 -2.93
N ASN A 210 -12.34 12.38 -2.24
CA ASN A 210 -11.41 13.08 -1.36
C ASN A 210 -10.41 13.95 -2.15
N LEU A 211 -9.92 13.47 -3.28
CA LEU A 211 -8.93 14.18 -4.08
C LEU A 211 -9.51 15.31 -4.92
N ILE A 212 -10.80 15.27 -5.28
CA ILE A 212 -11.49 16.39 -5.95
C ILE A 212 -11.37 17.68 -5.14
N ASP A 213 -11.38 17.59 -3.81
CA ASP A 213 -11.25 18.77 -2.94
C ASP A 213 -9.79 19.24 -2.76
N LYS A 214 -8.81 18.51 -3.28
CA LYS A 214 -7.38 18.74 -3.01
C LYS A 214 -6.52 18.93 -4.25
N CYS A 215 -6.88 18.28 -5.36
CA CYS A 215 -6.09 18.25 -6.59
C CYS A 215 -6.44 19.39 -7.55
N ASP A 216 -5.46 19.74 -8.37
CA ASP A 216 -5.67 20.62 -9.53
C ASP A 216 -6.11 19.82 -10.75
N THR A 217 -5.60 18.61 -10.90
CA THR A 217 -5.91 17.70 -12.00
C THR A 217 -6.04 16.27 -11.49
N ILE A 218 -7.04 15.55 -11.97
CA ILE A 218 -7.22 14.12 -11.77
C ILE A 218 -7.20 13.43 -13.12
N ILE A 219 -6.34 12.45 -13.26
CA ILE A 219 -6.18 11.63 -14.46
C ILE A 219 -6.80 10.27 -14.19
N ILE A 220 -7.71 9.84 -15.05
CA ILE A 220 -8.37 8.53 -14.97
C ILE A 220 -7.87 7.64 -16.12
N GLY A 221 -7.36 6.48 -15.79
CA GLY A 221 -6.95 5.45 -16.75
C GLY A 221 -7.41 4.07 -16.33
N GLY A 222 -6.93 3.05 -17.02
CA GLY A 222 -7.29 1.65 -16.76
C GLY A 222 -8.72 1.32 -17.13
N GLY A 223 -9.19 0.15 -16.70
CA GLY A 223 -10.54 -0.34 -17.02
C GLY A 223 -11.68 0.54 -16.51
N MET A 224 -11.47 1.24 -15.41
CA MET A 224 -12.48 2.17 -14.87
C MET A 224 -12.81 3.33 -15.81
N ALA A 225 -11.90 3.69 -16.71
CA ALA A 225 -12.14 4.76 -17.68
C ALA A 225 -13.30 4.45 -18.67
N TYR A 226 -13.55 3.18 -18.94
CA TYR A 226 -14.64 2.77 -19.84
C TYR A 226 -16.02 2.99 -19.22
N THR A 227 -16.15 2.87 -17.92
CA THR A 227 -17.36 3.22 -17.19
C THR A 227 -17.65 4.73 -17.34
N PHE A 228 -16.63 5.59 -17.22
CA PHE A 228 -16.77 7.02 -17.49
C PHE A 228 -17.11 7.31 -18.95
N SER A 229 -16.48 6.62 -19.90
CA SER A 229 -16.75 6.79 -21.33
C SER A 229 -18.20 6.44 -21.66
N LYS A 230 -18.71 5.34 -21.15
CA LYS A 230 -20.11 4.94 -21.33
C LYS A 230 -21.07 5.90 -20.67
N ALA A 231 -20.73 6.42 -19.50
CA ALA A 231 -21.50 7.47 -18.82
C ALA A 231 -21.70 8.71 -19.68
N GLN A 232 -20.72 9.05 -20.52
CA GLN A 232 -20.79 10.15 -21.48
C GLN A 232 -21.45 9.79 -22.82
N GLY A 233 -22.04 8.59 -22.92
CA GLY A 233 -22.70 8.10 -24.13
C GLY A 233 -21.77 7.41 -25.13
N GLY A 234 -20.53 7.13 -24.76
CA GLY A 234 -19.55 6.45 -25.62
C GLY A 234 -19.82 4.97 -25.82
N GLU A 235 -19.35 4.44 -26.94
CA GLU A 235 -19.34 3.01 -27.26
C GLU A 235 -18.02 2.40 -26.80
N ILE A 236 -18.09 1.34 -25.98
CA ILE A 236 -16.93 0.73 -25.35
C ILE A 236 -16.70 -0.74 -25.73
N GLY A 237 -17.50 -1.26 -26.66
CA GLY A 237 -17.41 -2.67 -27.09
C GLY A 237 -17.58 -3.65 -25.93
N THR A 238 -16.67 -4.61 -25.82
CA THR A 238 -16.64 -5.60 -24.74
C THR A 238 -15.73 -5.19 -23.56
N SER A 239 -15.35 -3.92 -23.47
CA SER A 239 -14.51 -3.39 -22.40
C SER A 239 -15.15 -3.55 -21.02
N LEU A 240 -14.32 -3.60 -19.98
CA LEU A 240 -14.81 -3.60 -18.60
C LEU A 240 -15.73 -2.41 -18.34
N CYS A 241 -16.86 -2.65 -17.70
CA CYS A 241 -17.80 -1.61 -17.32
C CYS A 241 -18.61 -2.03 -16.10
N GLU A 242 -18.74 -1.10 -15.17
CA GLU A 242 -19.68 -1.24 -14.05
C GLU A 242 -20.98 -0.50 -14.40
N GLU A 243 -21.94 -1.22 -14.99
CA GLU A 243 -23.23 -0.65 -15.45
C GLU A 243 -24.01 0.06 -14.33
N ASP A 244 -23.93 -0.45 -13.11
CA ASP A 244 -24.57 0.12 -11.92
C ASP A 244 -23.87 1.38 -11.37
N LYS A 245 -22.73 1.77 -11.94
CA LYS A 245 -21.91 2.93 -11.52
C LYS A 245 -21.90 4.08 -12.53
N ILE A 246 -22.67 3.98 -13.61
CA ILE A 246 -22.70 5.03 -14.66
C ILE A 246 -23.18 6.36 -14.11
N GLU A 247 -24.26 6.39 -13.33
CA GLU A 247 -24.76 7.64 -12.74
C GLU A 247 -23.77 8.22 -11.72
N LEU A 248 -23.09 7.36 -10.97
CA LEU A 248 -22.04 7.79 -10.06
C LEU A 248 -20.88 8.45 -10.82
N ALA A 249 -20.45 7.84 -11.93
CA ALA A 249 -19.38 8.39 -12.77
C ALA A 249 -19.75 9.78 -13.31
N LEU A 250 -20.99 9.96 -13.78
CA LEU A 250 -21.52 11.28 -14.19
C LEU A 250 -21.48 12.29 -13.04
N GLY A 251 -21.87 11.86 -11.85
CA GLY A 251 -21.83 12.71 -10.64
C GLY A 251 -20.42 13.15 -10.28
N LEU A 252 -19.44 12.28 -10.41
CA LEU A 252 -18.02 12.60 -10.16
C LEU A 252 -17.48 13.60 -11.20
N LEU A 253 -17.82 13.42 -12.47
CA LEU A 253 -17.46 14.37 -13.53
C LEU A 253 -18.02 15.76 -13.25
N LYS A 254 -19.29 15.84 -12.86
CA LYS A 254 -19.94 17.09 -12.50
C LYS A 254 -19.30 17.73 -11.28
N LYS A 255 -19.05 16.95 -10.24
CA LYS A 255 -18.42 17.43 -9.00
C LYS A 255 -17.04 18.02 -9.27
N ALA A 256 -16.23 17.35 -10.09
CA ALA A 256 -14.92 17.86 -10.49
C ALA A 256 -15.03 19.20 -11.23
N ALA A 257 -15.94 19.31 -12.19
CA ALA A 257 -16.19 20.53 -12.94
C ALA A 257 -16.64 21.68 -12.03
N ASP A 258 -17.57 21.43 -11.10
CA ASP A 258 -18.07 22.41 -10.14
C ASP A 258 -16.98 22.91 -9.19
N LYS A 259 -15.99 22.08 -8.89
CA LYS A 259 -14.83 22.41 -8.05
C LYS A 259 -13.65 23.01 -8.82
N GLY A 260 -13.76 23.14 -10.13
CA GLY A 260 -12.68 23.64 -10.98
C GLY A 260 -11.49 22.68 -11.14
N VAL A 261 -11.69 21.40 -10.88
CA VAL A 261 -10.67 20.36 -11.05
C VAL A 261 -10.74 19.82 -12.48
N LYS A 262 -9.59 19.75 -13.15
CA LYS A 262 -9.48 19.12 -14.46
C LYS A 262 -9.51 17.60 -14.28
N LEU A 263 -10.57 16.95 -14.71
CA LEU A 263 -10.66 15.50 -14.72
C LEU A 263 -10.42 15.03 -16.15
N LEU A 264 -9.24 14.44 -16.39
CA LEU A 264 -8.80 14.00 -17.71
C LEU A 264 -9.13 12.52 -17.90
N LEU A 265 -9.86 12.24 -18.98
CA LEU A 265 -10.17 10.88 -19.45
C LEU A 265 -9.36 10.55 -20.69
N PRO A 266 -9.15 9.26 -21.01
CA PRO A 266 -8.53 8.88 -22.27
C PRO A 266 -9.28 9.42 -23.47
N VAL A 267 -8.54 9.89 -24.49
CA VAL A 267 -9.09 10.39 -25.77
C VAL A 267 -8.96 9.34 -26.86
N ASP A 268 -8.14 8.34 -26.68
CA ASP A 268 -7.99 7.16 -27.52
C ASP A 268 -7.63 5.94 -26.68
N THR A 269 -7.78 4.76 -27.26
CA THR A 269 -7.64 3.50 -26.56
C THR A 269 -6.95 2.48 -27.45
N VAL A 270 -5.99 1.75 -26.92
CA VAL A 270 -5.44 0.55 -27.54
C VAL A 270 -6.36 -0.61 -27.20
N CYS A 271 -6.94 -1.22 -28.22
CA CYS A 271 -7.93 -2.28 -28.07
C CYS A 271 -7.42 -3.60 -28.65
N ALA A 272 -8.08 -4.68 -28.27
CA ALA A 272 -7.86 -6.02 -28.78
C ALA A 272 -9.18 -6.76 -28.94
N ASP A 273 -9.20 -7.82 -29.76
CA ASP A 273 -10.38 -8.66 -29.95
C ASP A 273 -10.57 -9.69 -28.84
N HIS A 274 -9.55 -9.93 -28.01
CA HIS A 274 -9.59 -10.81 -26.86
C HIS A 274 -8.58 -10.37 -25.80
N PHE A 275 -8.78 -10.83 -24.57
CA PHE A 275 -7.86 -10.62 -23.46
C PHE A 275 -6.74 -11.65 -23.52
N GLY A 276 -5.56 -11.25 -23.99
CA GLY A 276 -4.41 -12.14 -24.12
C GLY A 276 -3.14 -11.39 -24.50
N ALA A 277 -2.00 -11.95 -24.12
CA ALA A 277 -0.69 -11.40 -24.45
C ALA A 277 -0.38 -11.45 -25.96
N ASP A 278 -1.03 -12.34 -26.68
CA ASP A 278 -0.91 -12.56 -28.11
C ASP A 278 -1.87 -11.70 -28.95
N ALA A 279 -2.76 -10.95 -28.31
CA ALA A 279 -3.74 -10.11 -28.98
C ALA A 279 -3.07 -8.97 -29.76
N ALA A 280 -3.56 -8.73 -31.00
CA ALA A 280 -3.06 -7.64 -31.83
C ALA A 280 -3.63 -6.29 -31.39
N PRO A 281 -2.79 -5.28 -31.14
CA PRO A 281 -3.27 -3.97 -30.72
C PRO A 281 -3.84 -3.16 -31.89
N VAL A 282 -5.00 -2.54 -31.67
CA VAL A 282 -5.64 -1.62 -32.62
C VAL A 282 -6.09 -0.39 -31.86
N VAL A 283 -5.75 0.80 -32.35
CA VAL A 283 -6.12 2.07 -31.72
C VAL A 283 -7.48 2.55 -32.21
N TYR A 284 -8.37 2.87 -31.28
CA TYR A 284 -9.65 3.52 -31.56
C TYR A 284 -9.78 4.80 -30.77
N GLU A 285 -10.53 5.74 -31.29
CA GLU A 285 -10.92 6.93 -30.55
C GLU A 285 -11.80 6.55 -29.34
N ALA A 286 -11.61 7.20 -28.22
CA ALA A 286 -12.41 6.94 -27.01
C ALA A 286 -13.91 7.13 -27.31
N GLY A 287 -14.72 6.20 -26.82
CA GLY A 287 -16.15 6.20 -27.07
C GLY A 287 -16.58 5.69 -28.46
N LYS A 288 -15.64 5.22 -29.26
CA LYS A 288 -15.89 4.66 -30.61
C LYS A 288 -15.26 3.26 -30.78
N ILE A 289 -15.29 2.47 -29.71
CA ILE A 289 -14.76 1.11 -29.73
C ILE A 289 -15.78 0.17 -30.37
N PRO A 290 -15.41 -0.61 -31.40
CA PRO A 290 -16.30 -1.59 -32.03
C PRO A 290 -16.87 -2.61 -31.05
N ALA A 291 -18.04 -3.15 -31.37
CA ALA A 291 -18.77 -4.08 -30.49
C ALA A 291 -18.00 -5.37 -30.15
N ASP A 292 -17.07 -5.79 -31.00
CA ASP A 292 -16.24 -6.98 -30.86
C ASP A 292 -14.83 -6.72 -30.29
N MET A 293 -14.55 -5.49 -29.90
CA MET A 293 -13.26 -5.06 -29.39
C MET A 293 -13.35 -4.65 -27.93
N MET A 294 -12.25 -4.81 -27.19
CA MET A 294 -12.11 -4.40 -25.81
C MET A 294 -10.90 -3.50 -25.59
N GLY A 295 -11.04 -2.49 -24.74
CA GLY A 295 -9.92 -1.65 -24.34
C GLY A 295 -8.91 -2.40 -23.48
N MET A 296 -7.64 -2.21 -23.77
CA MET A 296 -6.51 -2.87 -23.08
C MET A 296 -5.49 -1.88 -22.54
N ASP A 297 -5.38 -0.69 -23.10
CA ASP A 297 -4.43 0.34 -22.69
C ASP A 297 -4.90 1.72 -23.18
N ILE A 298 -4.33 2.77 -22.63
CA ILE A 298 -4.49 4.13 -23.17
C ILE A 298 -3.75 4.26 -24.50
N GLY A 299 -4.31 5.05 -25.41
CA GLY A 299 -3.72 5.25 -26.73
C GLY A 299 -2.63 6.33 -26.77
N PRO A 300 -2.00 6.52 -27.94
CA PRO A 300 -0.86 7.44 -28.07
C PRO A 300 -1.22 8.90 -27.84
N LYS A 301 -2.40 9.35 -28.25
CA LYS A 301 -2.88 10.73 -27.97
C LYS A 301 -3.14 10.93 -26.48
N THR A 302 -3.65 9.91 -25.80
CA THR A 302 -3.84 9.92 -24.35
C THR A 302 -2.51 10.01 -23.61
N VAL A 303 -1.51 9.26 -24.07
CA VAL A 303 -0.14 9.33 -23.53
C VAL A 303 0.40 10.78 -23.58
N GLU A 304 0.23 11.46 -24.71
CA GLU A 304 0.65 12.86 -24.84
C GLU A 304 -0.11 13.76 -23.87
N LEU A 305 -1.44 13.62 -23.80
CA LEU A 305 -2.29 14.39 -22.91
C LEU A 305 -1.91 14.21 -21.43
N PHE A 306 -1.75 12.97 -21.00
CA PHE A 306 -1.42 12.65 -19.61
C PHE A 306 0.01 13.06 -19.25
N SER A 307 0.94 12.84 -20.17
CA SER A 307 2.34 13.24 -19.96
C SER A 307 2.50 14.75 -19.85
N GLU A 308 1.78 15.52 -20.65
CA GLU A 308 1.78 16.98 -20.56
C GLU A 308 1.19 17.48 -19.23
N ALA A 309 0.14 16.82 -18.73
CA ALA A 309 -0.46 17.17 -17.43
C ALA A 309 0.49 16.92 -16.25
N VAL A 310 1.38 15.94 -16.37
CA VAL A 310 2.34 15.56 -15.33
C VAL A 310 3.63 16.41 -15.39
N LYS A 311 4.01 16.90 -16.56
CA LYS A 311 5.30 17.53 -16.85
C LYS A 311 5.70 18.62 -15.85
N ASP A 312 4.78 19.51 -15.53
CA ASP A 312 5.04 20.66 -14.65
C ASP A 312 4.42 20.47 -13.25
N ALA A 313 4.02 19.25 -12.89
CA ALA A 313 3.43 18.97 -11.60
C ALA A 313 4.44 19.23 -10.45
N GLY A 314 3.94 19.76 -9.34
CA GLY A 314 4.68 19.87 -8.09
C GLY A 314 4.57 18.61 -7.24
N THR A 315 3.40 17.99 -7.26
CA THR A 315 3.11 16.72 -6.57
C THR A 315 2.32 15.81 -7.48
N VAL A 316 2.70 14.54 -7.53
CA VAL A 316 1.97 13.47 -8.23
C VAL A 316 1.69 12.34 -7.26
N VAL A 317 0.43 11.94 -7.17
CA VAL A 317 0.02 10.70 -6.49
C VAL A 317 -0.54 9.76 -7.55
N TRP A 318 0.01 8.56 -7.63
CA TRP A 318 -0.43 7.55 -8.61
C TRP A 318 -0.88 6.27 -7.91
N ASN A 319 -2.10 5.85 -8.21
CA ASN A 319 -2.69 4.60 -7.73
C ASN A 319 -3.46 3.89 -8.85
N GLY A 320 -2.93 2.80 -9.35
CA GLY A 320 -3.52 1.95 -10.37
C GLY A 320 -2.93 2.14 -11.78
N PRO A 321 -2.66 1.05 -12.51
CA PRO A 321 -2.08 1.10 -13.84
C PRO A 321 -3.06 1.66 -14.89
N MET A 322 -2.50 2.10 -16.02
CA MET A 322 -3.27 2.68 -17.13
C MET A 322 -3.82 1.65 -18.11
N GLY A 323 -3.32 0.44 -18.06
CA GLY A 323 -3.70 -0.65 -18.94
C GLY A 323 -3.30 -2.00 -18.36
N VAL A 324 -3.43 -3.05 -19.18
CA VAL A 324 -3.05 -4.43 -18.83
C VAL A 324 -1.54 -4.58 -18.95
N PHE A 325 -0.80 -3.97 -18.04
CA PHE A 325 0.66 -3.85 -18.08
C PHE A 325 1.40 -5.19 -17.90
N GLU A 326 0.71 -6.21 -17.46
CA GLU A 326 1.23 -7.58 -17.38
C GLU A 326 1.60 -8.12 -18.76
N PHE A 327 0.93 -7.65 -19.81
CA PHE A 327 1.24 -7.95 -21.20
C PHE A 327 2.06 -6.79 -21.79
N ASP A 328 3.25 -7.08 -22.27
CA ASP A 328 4.17 -6.04 -22.76
C ASP A 328 3.55 -5.16 -23.86
N THR A 329 2.73 -5.75 -24.74
CA THR A 329 2.01 -5.04 -25.80
C THR A 329 1.09 -3.95 -25.24
N PHE A 330 0.50 -4.16 -24.06
CA PHE A 330 -0.46 -3.27 -23.42
C PHE A 330 0.12 -2.56 -22.18
N ALA A 331 1.44 -2.55 -22.04
CA ALA A 331 2.18 -1.85 -21.00
C ALA A 331 2.68 -0.47 -21.43
N VAL A 332 2.52 -0.11 -22.69
CA VAL A 332 3.08 1.12 -23.28
C VAL A 332 2.55 2.36 -22.58
N GLY A 333 1.26 2.43 -22.33
CA GLY A 333 0.64 3.57 -21.65
C GLY A 333 1.11 3.74 -20.21
N THR A 334 1.14 2.65 -19.43
CA THR A 334 1.63 2.66 -18.05
C THR A 334 3.10 3.05 -17.98
N LYS A 335 3.92 2.53 -18.91
CA LYS A 335 5.33 2.89 -19.02
C LYS A 335 5.53 4.37 -19.36
N ALA A 336 4.73 4.90 -20.26
CA ALA A 336 4.83 6.32 -20.66
C ALA A 336 4.47 7.25 -19.50
N VAL A 337 3.44 6.93 -18.73
CA VAL A 337 3.07 7.70 -17.53
C VAL A 337 4.17 7.60 -16.47
N ALA A 338 4.70 6.42 -16.21
CA ALA A 338 5.82 6.24 -15.28
C ALA A 338 7.05 7.07 -15.70
N LYS A 339 7.37 7.08 -16.99
CA LYS A 339 8.46 7.88 -17.56
C LYS A 339 8.21 9.38 -17.38
N ALA A 340 7.00 9.86 -17.65
CA ALA A 340 6.65 11.27 -17.48
C ALA A 340 6.81 11.71 -16.01
N ILE A 341 6.40 10.88 -15.07
CA ILE A 341 6.59 11.14 -13.64
C ILE A 341 8.09 11.18 -13.29
N ALA A 342 8.85 10.19 -13.77
CA ALA A 342 10.29 10.08 -13.52
C ALA A 342 11.09 11.28 -14.05
N GLU A 343 10.67 11.84 -15.18
CA GLU A 343 11.31 13.01 -15.82
C GLU A 343 10.82 14.34 -15.22
N SER A 344 9.72 14.33 -14.46
CA SER A 344 9.21 15.53 -13.80
C SER A 344 10.02 15.85 -12.54
N LYS A 345 9.87 17.09 -12.05
CA LYS A 345 10.44 17.53 -10.76
C LYS A 345 9.47 17.31 -9.60
N ALA A 346 8.37 16.63 -9.83
CA ALA A 346 7.33 16.42 -8.84
C ALA A 346 7.81 15.55 -7.68
N VAL A 347 7.26 15.83 -6.50
CA VAL A 347 7.23 14.84 -5.42
C VAL A 347 6.26 13.74 -5.86
N SER A 348 6.77 12.57 -6.15
CA SER A 348 6.00 11.46 -6.71
C SER A 348 5.76 10.36 -5.67
N ILE A 349 4.49 10.05 -5.47
CA ILE A 349 4.04 9.03 -4.51
C ILE A 349 3.27 7.96 -5.26
N ILE A 350 3.76 6.74 -5.19
CA ILE A 350 3.14 5.58 -5.81
C ILE A 350 2.45 4.78 -4.72
N GLY A 351 1.14 4.61 -4.84
CA GLY A 351 0.32 3.82 -3.91
C GLY A 351 -0.32 2.62 -4.60
N GLY A 352 -0.47 1.54 -3.84
CA GLY A 352 -1.07 0.31 -4.33
C GLY A 352 -0.08 -0.69 -4.91
N GLY A 353 -0.39 -1.97 -4.73
CA GLY A 353 0.49 -3.08 -5.14
C GLY A 353 0.74 -3.14 -6.64
N ASP A 354 -0.31 -2.94 -7.45
CA ASP A 354 -0.21 -2.99 -8.91
C ASP A 354 0.64 -1.85 -9.47
N SER A 355 0.48 -0.64 -8.93
CA SER A 355 1.29 0.52 -9.35
C SER A 355 2.76 0.33 -8.97
N ALA A 356 3.03 -0.13 -7.76
CA ALA A 356 4.38 -0.44 -7.30
C ALA A 356 5.04 -1.52 -8.18
N ALA A 357 4.31 -2.62 -8.45
CA ALA A 357 4.78 -3.68 -9.32
C ALA A 357 5.03 -3.19 -10.76
N ALA A 358 4.15 -2.34 -11.29
CA ALA A 358 4.31 -1.75 -12.61
C ALA A 358 5.58 -0.89 -12.70
N VAL A 359 5.78 0.00 -11.73
CA VAL A 359 6.95 0.89 -11.69
C VAL A 359 8.25 0.10 -11.59
N GLU A 360 8.26 -0.97 -10.79
CA GLU A 360 9.42 -1.86 -10.67
C GLU A 360 9.69 -2.64 -11.96
N LYS A 361 8.67 -3.30 -12.50
CA LYS A 361 8.76 -4.06 -13.76
C LYS A 361 9.29 -3.19 -14.91
N LEU A 362 8.85 -1.93 -14.95
CA LEU A 362 9.18 -1.00 -16.02
C LEU A 362 10.51 -0.23 -15.79
N GLY A 363 11.16 -0.44 -14.63
CA GLY A 363 12.49 0.10 -14.35
C GLY A 363 12.53 1.54 -13.86
N PHE A 364 11.43 2.07 -13.28
CA PHE A 364 11.35 3.44 -12.79
C PHE A 364 11.25 3.58 -11.26
N ALA A 365 11.38 2.48 -10.53
CA ALA A 365 11.20 2.48 -9.07
C ALA A 365 12.13 3.46 -8.34
N ASP A 366 13.38 3.53 -8.73
CA ASP A 366 14.41 4.42 -8.15
C ASP A 366 14.24 5.89 -8.54
N LYS A 367 13.38 6.19 -9.51
CA LYS A 367 13.03 7.55 -9.94
C LYS A 367 11.84 8.14 -9.19
N MET A 368 11.14 7.35 -8.41
CA MET A 368 10.00 7.80 -7.62
C MET A 368 10.45 8.31 -6.25
N THR A 369 9.83 9.38 -5.77
CA THR A 369 10.15 9.94 -4.44
C THR A 369 9.79 8.95 -3.34
N HIS A 370 8.62 8.32 -3.44
CA HIS A 370 8.14 7.35 -2.48
C HIS A 370 7.24 6.30 -3.12
N ILE A 371 7.55 5.04 -2.87
CA ILE A 371 6.67 3.92 -3.22
C ILE A 371 6.11 3.38 -1.92
N SER A 372 4.79 3.55 -1.71
CA SER A 372 4.15 3.11 -0.48
C SER A 372 4.16 1.58 -0.38
N THR A 373 4.49 1.09 0.80
CA THR A 373 4.41 -0.35 1.13
C THR A 373 2.99 -0.77 1.50
N GLY A 374 2.06 0.19 1.56
CA GLY A 374 0.79 0.04 2.25
C GLY A 374 -0.35 -0.62 1.51
N GLY A 375 -0.30 -0.81 0.21
CA GLY A 375 -1.43 -1.41 -0.53
C GLY A 375 -2.79 -0.80 -0.14
N GLY A 376 -3.63 -1.57 0.55
CA GLY A 376 -4.93 -1.11 1.03
C GLY A 376 -4.87 0.05 2.02
N ALA A 377 -3.85 0.10 2.86
CA ALA A 377 -3.66 1.22 3.79
C ALA A 377 -3.35 2.53 3.05
N SER A 378 -2.55 2.49 1.99
CA SER A 378 -2.31 3.65 1.13
C SER A 378 -3.60 4.15 0.49
N LEU A 379 -4.42 3.24 -0.01
CA LEU A 379 -5.70 3.58 -0.63
C LEU A 379 -6.63 4.26 0.38
N GLU A 380 -6.80 3.69 1.57
CA GLU A 380 -7.63 4.28 2.62
C GLU A 380 -7.08 5.62 3.12
N PHE A 381 -5.76 5.79 3.17
CA PHE A 381 -5.14 7.07 3.47
C PHE A 381 -5.51 8.14 2.42
N LEU A 382 -5.47 7.78 1.13
CA LEU A 382 -5.87 8.65 0.03
C LEU A 382 -7.36 8.96 0.04
N GLU A 383 -8.19 8.07 0.59
CA GLU A 383 -9.62 8.30 0.83
C GLU A 383 -9.89 9.29 1.99
N GLY A 384 -8.86 9.67 2.74
CA GLY A 384 -8.99 10.51 3.93
C GLY A 384 -9.47 9.78 5.17
N LYS A 385 -9.48 8.45 5.16
CA LYS A 385 -9.88 7.64 6.30
C LYS A 385 -8.81 7.60 7.37
N ALA A 386 -9.24 7.56 8.63
CA ALA A 386 -8.34 7.30 9.74
C ALA A 386 -7.84 5.85 9.69
N LEU A 387 -6.54 5.66 9.90
CA LEU A 387 -5.93 4.34 9.94
C LEU A 387 -5.81 3.88 11.40
N PRO A 388 -6.55 2.84 11.83
CA PRO A 388 -6.56 2.43 13.24
C PRO A 388 -5.16 2.13 13.81
N GLY A 389 -4.29 1.51 13.03
CA GLY A 389 -2.92 1.20 13.46
C GLY A 389 -2.03 2.43 13.63
N VAL A 390 -2.38 3.56 13.00
CA VAL A 390 -1.69 4.85 13.19
C VAL A 390 -2.33 5.64 14.32
N VAL A 391 -3.67 5.68 14.36
CA VAL A 391 -4.44 6.38 15.42
C VAL A 391 -4.08 5.85 16.79
N ALA A 392 -3.81 4.55 16.92
CA ALA A 392 -3.46 3.89 18.16
C ALA A 392 -2.12 4.37 18.78
N ALA A 393 -1.21 4.91 17.98
CA ALA A 393 0.04 5.47 18.50
C ALA A 393 -0.20 6.77 19.26
N ASP A 394 0.66 7.06 20.24
CA ASP A 394 0.59 8.26 21.05
C ASP A 394 0.88 9.52 20.21
N ASP A 395 0.18 10.60 20.50
CA ASP A 395 0.43 11.90 19.91
C ASP A 395 1.66 12.57 20.55
N LYS A 396 2.36 13.41 19.74
CA LYS A 396 3.46 14.26 20.25
C LYS A 396 2.97 15.33 21.20
#